data_b99c04c1100ad8cd7d9df88bf154e84e
#
_entry.id   b99c04c1100ad8cd7d9df88bf154e84e
#
_cell.length_a   1.000
_cell.length_b   1.000
_cell.length_c   1.000
_cell.angle_alpha   90.00
_cell.angle_beta   90.00
_cell.angle_gamma   90.00
#
_symmetry.space_group_name_H-M   'P 1'
#
loop_
_entity.id
_entity.type
_entity.pdbx_description
1 polymer ?
#
loop_
_entity_poly.entity_id
_entity_poly.type
_entity_poly.pdbx_seq_one_letter_code
_entity_poly.pdbx_strand_id
1 'polypeptide(L)'
;DFLFLNRSCFNGMIRFNRNYQFNVPYGHKPKRFAKAYVTKIVNQVKRLEDIFPDVDWKFKCQSFEQTISEADTQSFIYCDPPYIGRHVDYYDSWDENHEVRLHDVLVDSGAHFMLSTWDKNKYRKNEYIDTVWKECWKVNQEHFYHVGAKESNRNSMLEALLMNYNPQNVPAMKKNEESYIQMSFLDEVANA
;
A
#
# COMPACT_ATOMS: atom_id res chain seq x y z
N ASP A 1 16.53 -14.11 -0.18
CA ASP A 1 17.41 -12.93 -0.04
C ASP A 1 16.65 -11.67 0.39
N PHE A 2 15.47 -11.35 -0.19
CA PHE A 2 14.70 -10.14 0.13
C PHE A 2 14.40 -9.99 1.63
N LEU A 3 13.85 -11.03 2.26
CA LEU A 3 13.52 -11.01 3.69
C LEU A 3 14.77 -10.79 4.56
N PHE A 4 15.90 -11.40 4.19
CA PHE A 4 17.16 -11.20 4.88
C PHE A 4 17.63 -9.74 4.78
N LEU A 5 17.60 -9.14 3.58
CA LEU A 5 17.94 -7.74 3.38
C LEU A 5 17.02 -6.82 4.19
N ASN A 6 15.71 -7.02 4.12
CA ASN A 6 14.75 -6.24 4.89
C ASN A 6 15.01 -6.31 6.41
N ARG A 7 15.37 -7.47 6.94
CA ARG A 7 15.66 -7.63 8.38
C ARG A 7 17.04 -7.10 8.77
N SER A 8 18.00 -7.07 7.85
CA SER A 8 19.38 -6.68 8.12
C SER A 8 19.65 -5.20 7.92
N CYS A 9 18.99 -4.57 6.94
CA CYS A 9 19.26 -3.19 6.56
C CYS A 9 18.67 -2.17 7.55
N PHE A 10 19.12 -0.93 7.42
CA PHE A 10 18.67 0.19 8.23
C PHE A 10 17.16 0.40 8.09
N ASN A 11 16.45 0.35 9.20
CA ASN A 11 14.98 0.49 9.31
C ASN A 11 14.15 -0.46 8.42
N GLY A 12 14.73 -1.52 7.86
CA GLY A 12 14.03 -2.42 6.97
C GLY A 12 13.76 -1.84 5.58
N MET A 13 14.43 -0.75 5.22
CA MET A 13 14.25 -0.08 3.94
C MET A 13 14.83 -0.93 2.81
N ILE A 14 14.10 -1.05 1.71
CA ILE A 14 14.60 -1.64 0.46
C ILE A 14 14.71 -0.51 -0.55
N ARG A 15 15.95 -0.19 -0.94
CA ARG A 15 16.24 0.88 -1.87
C ARG A 15 17.43 0.50 -2.75
N PHE A 16 17.36 0.92 -4.00
CA PHE A 16 18.41 0.73 -4.99
C PHE A 16 18.91 2.09 -5.49
N ASN A 17 20.14 2.18 -5.93
CA ASN A 17 20.69 3.37 -6.59
C ASN A 17 20.33 3.36 -8.09
N ARG A 18 20.73 4.42 -8.83
CA ARG A 18 20.47 4.56 -10.28
C ARG A 18 21.09 3.45 -11.14
N ASN A 19 22.01 2.66 -10.59
CA ASN A 19 22.64 1.52 -11.24
C ASN A 19 21.99 0.19 -10.81
N TYR A 20 20.77 0.21 -10.23
CA TYR A 20 20.06 -0.97 -9.72
C TYR A 20 20.78 -1.75 -8.62
N GLN A 21 21.73 -1.11 -7.93
CA GLN A 21 22.45 -1.71 -6.82
C GLN A 21 21.78 -1.37 -5.49
N PHE A 22 21.60 -2.37 -4.63
CA PHE A 22 21.08 -2.18 -3.28
C PHE A 22 22.01 -1.25 -2.50
N ASN A 23 21.47 -0.16 -1.95
CA ASN A 23 22.29 0.90 -1.34
C ASN A 23 21.81 1.32 0.06
N VAL A 24 21.14 0.43 0.79
CA VAL A 24 20.78 0.68 2.18
C VAL A 24 21.86 0.07 3.09
N PRO A 25 22.39 0.85 4.05
CA PRO A 25 23.42 0.36 4.96
C PRO A 25 22.87 -0.71 5.92
N TYR A 26 23.77 -1.47 6.54
CA TYR A 26 23.44 -2.39 7.60
C TYR A 26 22.81 -1.66 8.80
N GLY A 27 21.73 -2.21 9.35
CA GLY A 27 20.92 -1.55 10.39
C GLY A 27 21.42 -1.71 11.82
N HIS A 28 22.49 -2.47 12.04
CA HIS A 28 23.09 -2.74 13.37
C HIS A 28 22.11 -3.27 14.44
N LYS A 29 21.08 -4.01 14.02
CA LYS A 29 20.04 -4.56 14.92
C LYS A 29 20.01 -6.11 14.85
N PRO A 30 21.03 -6.82 15.37
CA PRO A 30 21.10 -8.29 15.27
C PRO A 30 19.93 -8.99 15.98
N LYS A 31 19.30 -8.36 16.97
CA LYS A 31 18.11 -8.88 17.66
C LYS A 31 16.93 -9.14 16.71
N ARG A 32 16.90 -8.51 15.52
CA ARG A 32 15.90 -8.81 14.49
C ARG A 32 15.96 -10.24 13.96
N PHE A 33 17.04 -10.98 14.22
CA PHE A 33 17.22 -12.40 13.94
C PHE A 33 17.11 -13.28 15.20
N ALA A 34 16.64 -12.75 16.33
CA ALA A 34 16.39 -13.58 17.49
C ALA A 34 15.39 -14.70 17.15
N LYS A 35 15.56 -15.87 17.80
CA LYS A 35 14.77 -17.07 17.54
C LYS A 35 13.26 -16.80 17.54
N ALA A 36 12.77 -15.98 18.46
CA ALA A 36 11.35 -15.60 18.54
C ALA A 36 10.84 -14.93 17.25
N TYR A 37 11.63 -13.98 16.69
CA TYR A 37 11.26 -13.32 15.43
C TYR A 37 11.30 -14.26 14.23
N VAL A 38 12.29 -15.14 14.18
CA VAL A 38 12.37 -16.17 13.12
C VAL A 38 11.15 -17.08 13.20
N THR A 39 10.81 -17.58 14.41
CA THR A 39 9.62 -18.39 14.63
C THR A 39 8.34 -17.68 14.21
N LYS A 40 8.20 -16.39 14.55
CA LYS A 40 7.04 -15.59 14.14
C LYS A 40 6.91 -15.52 12.62
N ILE A 41 7.99 -15.23 11.90
CA ILE A 41 8.00 -15.16 10.43
C ILE A 41 7.64 -16.53 9.83
N VAL A 42 8.23 -17.62 10.33
CA VAL A 42 7.93 -18.97 9.85
C VAL A 42 6.46 -19.32 10.06
N ASN A 43 5.89 -18.98 11.21
CA ASN A 43 4.48 -19.22 11.49
C ASN A 43 3.55 -18.40 10.58
N GLN A 44 3.93 -17.16 10.25
CA GLN A 44 3.20 -16.34 9.29
C GLN A 44 3.20 -16.94 7.88
N VAL A 45 4.37 -17.44 7.42
CA VAL A 45 4.48 -18.12 6.12
C VAL A 45 3.62 -19.40 6.10
N LYS A 46 3.72 -20.25 7.14
CA LYS A 46 2.90 -21.46 7.23
C LYS A 46 1.40 -21.16 7.17
N ARG A 47 0.97 -20.10 7.86
CA ARG A 47 -0.44 -19.70 7.82
C ARG A 47 -0.89 -19.27 6.42
N LEU A 48 -0.01 -18.64 5.62
CA LEU A 48 -0.32 -18.35 4.22
C LEU A 48 -0.39 -19.64 3.39
N GLU A 49 0.52 -20.61 3.63
CA GLU A 49 0.49 -21.92 2.98
C GLU A 49 -0.84 -22.66 3.23
N ASP A 50 -1.41 -22.54 4.43
CA ASP A 50 -2.70 -23.14 4.77
C ASP A 50 -3.89 -22.48 4.01
N ILE A 51 -3.77 -21.20 3.65
CA ILE A 51 -4.82 -20.42 2.96
C ILE A 51 -4.73 -20.58 1.43
N PHE A 52 -3.53 -20.72 0.87
CA PHE A 52 -3.31 -20.75 -0.59
C PHE A 52 -4.13 -21.81 -1.34
N PRO A 53 -4.36 -23.03 -0.83
CA PRO A 53 -5.16 -24.02 -1.53
C PRO A 53 -6.63 -23.61 -1.72
N ASP A 54 -7.15 -22.74 -0.86
CA ASP A 54 -8.55 -22.34 -0.85
C ASP A 54 -8.82 -21.08 -1.69
N VAL A 55 -7.78 -20.49 -2.28
CA VAL A 55 -7.88 -19.23 -3.04
C VAL A 55 -7.09 -19.32 -4.36
N ASP A 56 -7.65 -18.79 -5.43
CA ASP A 56 -6.98 -18.69 -6.75
C ASP A 56 -6.18 -17.38 -6.83
N TRP A 57 -5.08 -17.30 -6.09
CA TRP A 57 -4.20 -16.14 -6.13
C TRP A 57 -3.21 -16.21 -7.28
N LYS A 58 -3.14 -15.12 -8.06
CA LYS A 58 -2.19 -14.95 -9.15
C LYS A 58 -1.30 -13.75 -8.87
N PHE A 59 -0.01 -14.01 -8.69
CA PHE A 59 1.00 -12.97 -8.51
C PHE A 59 1.65 -12.65 -9.85
N LYS A 60 1.59 -11.38 -10.26
CA LYS A 60 2.13 -10.92 -11.53
C LYS A 60 3.07 -9.74 -11.31
N CYS A 61 4.12 -9.63 -12.13
CA CYS A 61 5.01 -8.48 -12.20
C CYS A 61 4.84 -7.85 -13.59
N GLN A 62 3.94 -6.88 -13.68
CA GLN A 62 3.55 -6.24 -14.95
C GLN A 62 3.08 -4.81 -14.69
N SER A 63 2.84 -4.02 -15.75
CA SER A 63 2.30 -2.67 -15.60
C SER A 63 0.86 -2.69 -15.07
N PHE A 64 0.43 -1.58 -14.49
CA PHE A 64 -0.95 -1.47 -13.99
C PHE A 64 -1.96 -1.53 -15.13
N GLU A 65 -1.64 -1.00 -16.32
CA GLU A 65 -2.51 -1.08 -17.49
C GLU A 65 -2.76 -2.54 -17.90
N GLN A 66 -1.72 -3.35 -17.91
CA GLN A 66 -1.86 -4.78 -18.22
C GLN A 66 -2.71 -5.50 -17.17
N THR A 67 -2.54 -5.15 -15.90
CA THR A 67 -3.33 -5.73 -14.81
C THR A 67 -4.81 -5.33 -14.92
N ILE A 68 -5.07 -4.04 -15.13
CA ILE A 68 -6.43 -3.51 -15.20
C ILE A 68 -7.16 -3.99 -16.46
N SER A 69 -6.45 -4.20 -17.57
CA SER A 69 -7.07 -4.72 -18.82
C SER A 69 -7.64 -6.14 -18.68
N GLU A 70 -7.31 -6.86 -17.62
CA GLU A 70 -7.88 -8.18 -17.33
C GLU A 70 -9.17 -8.09 -16.49
N ALA A 71 -9.51 -6.91 -15.99
CA ALA A 71 -10.69 -6.67 -15.16
C ALA A 71 -11.93 -6.39 -16.04
N ASP A 72 -13.08 -6.65 -15.46
CA ASP A 72 -14.40 -6.40 -16.05
C ASP A 72 -15.37 -5.79 -15.03
N THR A 73 -16.63 -5.63 -15.40
CA THR A 73 -17.67 -5.04 -14.54
C THR A 73 -17.99 -5.84 -13.28
N GLN A 74 -17.52 -7.08 -13.16
CA GLN A 74 -17.66 -7.92 -11.96
C GLN A 74 -16.42 -7.85 -11.07
N SER A 75 -15.37 -7.17 -11.53
CA SER A 75 -14.10 -7.05 -10.83
C SER A 75 -14.13 -5.91 -9.82
N PHE A 76 -13.33 -6.07 -8.78
CA PHE A 76 -12.99 -5.00 -7.85
C PHE A 76 -11.48 -4.75 -7.87
N ILE A 77 -11.07 -3.51 -8.10
CA ILE A 77 -9.66 -3.13 -8.22
C ILE A 77 -9.28 -2.26 -7.01
N TYR A 78 -8.27 -2.69 -6.25
CA TYR A 78 -7.62 -1.83 -5.26
C TYR A 78 -6.27 -1.33 -5.81
N CYS A 79 -6.09 -0.01 -5.82
CA CYS A 79 -4.88 0.65 -6.28
C CYS A 79 -4.16 1.36 -5.14
N ASP A 80 -2.86 1.12 -5.03
CA ASP A 80 -1.95 1.81 -4.10
C ASP A 80 -0.72 2.32 -4.86
N PRO A 81 -0.89 3.35 -5.73
CA PRO A 81 0.20 3.90 -6.52
C PRO A 81 1.17 4.72 -5.64
N PRO A 82 2.37 5.03 -6.14
CA PRO A 82 3.22 6.02 -5.51
C PRO A 82 2.48 7.35 -5.36
N TYR A 83 2.57 7.96 -4.18
CA TYR A 83 1.84 9.22 -3.91
C TYR A 83 2.43 10.37 -4.71
N ILE A 84 1.65 10.90 -5.64
CA ILE A 84 2.06 11.99 -6.52
C ILE A 84 2.54 13.22 -5.71
N GLY A 85 3.60 13.87 -6.20
CA GLY A 85 4.17 15.07 -5.56
C GLY A 85 4.93 14.79 -4.25
N ARG A 86 5.05 13.52 -3.82
CA ARG A 86 5.97 13.13 -2.75
C ARG A 86 7.31 12.72 -3.34
N HIS A 87 8.39 13.23 -2.74
CA HIS A 87 9.73 12.70 -3.02
C HIS A 87 9.82 11.30 -2.41
N VAL A 88 9.45 10.32 -3.18
CA VAL A 88 9.76 8.92 -2.91
C VAL A 88 10.96 8.58 -3.78
N ASP A 89 11.98 8.01 -3.16
CA ASP A 89 13.20 7.51 -3.83
C ASP A 89 12.88 6.28 -4.73
N TYR A 90 11.74 6.30 -5.44
CA TYR A 90 11.40 5.27 -6.42
C TYR A 90 12.06 5.60 -7.75
N TYR A 91 12.47 4.59 -8.46
CA TYR A 91 13.17 4.64 -9.74
C TYR A 91 12.38 5.36 -10.81
N ASP A 92 11.08 5.11 -10.86
CA ASP A 92 10.15 5.75 -11.76
C ASP A 92 9.36 6.80 -10.98
N SER A 93 9.60 8.06 -11.32
CA SER A 93 8.84 9.18 -10.75
C SER A 93 7.38 9.03 -11.18
N TRP A 94 6.48 8.84 -10.22
CA TRP A 94 5.05 8.93 -10.48
C TRP A 94 4.69 10.38 -10.76
N ASP A 95 4.24 10.65 -11.96
CA ASP A 95 3.93 11.99 -12.46
C ASP A 95 2.46 12.12 -12.89
N GLU A 96 2.10 13.30 -13.39
CA GLU A 96 0.76 13.60 -13.87
C GLU A 96 0.30 12.66 -14.99
N ASN A 97 1.19 12.28 -15.91
CA ASN A 97 0.84 11.36 -16.99
C ASN A 97 0.45 9.98 -16.44
N HIS A 98 1.16 9.51 -15.41
CA HIS A 98 0.82 8.24 -14.76
C HIS A 98 -0.52 8.34 -14.03
N GLU A 99 -0.79 9.47 -13.36
CA GLU A 99 -2.05 9.71 -12.64
C GLU A 99 -3.25 9.71 -13.59
N VAL A 100 -3.15 10.46 -14.71
CA VAL A 100 -4.20 10.52 -15.74
C VAL A 100 -4.39 9.16 -16.40
N ARG A 101 -3.31 8.47 -16.77
CA ARG A 101 -3.40 7.14 -17.39
C ARG A 101 -4.03 6.12 -16.46
N LEU A 102 -3.68 6.15 -15.16
CA LEU A 102 -4.31 5.24 -14.18
C LEU A 102 -5.81 5.51 -14.08
N HIS A 103 -6.20 6.78 -14.01
CA HIS A 103 -7.62 7.18 -14.02
C HIS A 103 -8.34 6.64 -15.26
N ASP A 104 -7.81 6.89 -16.45
CA ASP A 104 -8.46 6.52 -17.69
C ASP A 104 -8.66 5.01 -17.81
N VAL A 105 -7.63 4.21 -17.53
CA VAL A 105 -7.78 2.74 -17.62
C VAL A 105 -8.70 2.17 -16.55
N LEU A 106 -8.79 2.78 -15.36
CA LEU A 106 -9.74 2.39 -14.32
C LEU A 106 -11.18 2.68 -14.73
N VAL A 107 -11.43 3.86 -15.30
CA VAL A 107 -12.76 4.24 -15.80
C VAL A 107 -13.17 3.35 -16.96
N ASP A 108 -12.28 3.14 -17.93
CA ASP A 108 -12.54 2.33 -19.13
C ASP A 108 -12.78 0.85 -18.81
N SER A 109 -12.20 0.32 -17.71
CA SER A 109 -12.44 -1.07 -17.31
C SER A 109 -13.88 -1.37 -16.91
N GLY A 110 -14.64 -0.36 -16.48
CA GLY A 110 -15.99 -0.50 -15.94
C GLY A 110 -16.05 -1.24 -14.60
N ALA A 111 -14.91 -1.62 -14.03
CA ALA A 111 -14.82 -2.29 -12.72
C ALA A 111 -15.11 -1.32 -11.57
N HIS A 112 -15.51 -1.85 -10.43
CA HIS A 112 -15.47 -1.07 -9.21
C HIS A 112 -14.02 -0.93 -8.75
N PHE A 113 -13.62 0.30 -8.36
CA PHE A 113 -12.28 0.52 -7.85
C PHE A 113 -12.25 1.33 -6.55
N MET A 114 -11.16 1.13 -5.82
CA MET A 114 -10.75 1.94 -4.67
C MET A 114 -9.27 2.28 -4.83
N LEU A 115 -8.94 3.56 -4.77
CA LEU A 115 -7.59 4.09 -4.88
C LEU A 115 -7.17 4.72 -3.56
N SER A 116 -6.02 4.34 -3.02
CA SER A 116 -5.42 5.04 -1.88
C SER A 116 -4.47 6.12 -2.37
N THR A 117 -4.57 7.31 -1.77
CA THR A 117 -3.67 8.43 -2.03
C THR A 117 -3.62 9.37 -0.83
N TRP A 118 -2.76 10.39 -0.87
CA TRP A 118 -2.78 11.45 0.14
C TRP A 118 -3.73 12.58 -0.29
N ASP A 119 -4.42 13.20 0.67
CA ASP A 119 -5.26 14.38 0.40
C ASP A 119 -4.47 15.67 0.68
N LYS A 120 -4.11 15.87 1.93
CA LYS A 120 -3.40 17.08 2.35
C LYS A 120 -2.61 16.86 3.63
N ASN A 121 -1.65 17.76 3.84
CA ASN A 121 -1.00 17.96 5.11
C ASN A 121 -0.99 19.45 5.47
N LYS A 122 -0.28 19.83 6.52
CA LYS A 122 -0.16 21.24 6.97
C LYS A 122 0.34 22.21 5.88
N TYR A 123 1.08 21.72 4.88
CA TYR A 123 1.84 22.52 3.94
C TYR A 123 1.36 22.42 2.50
N ARG A 124 0.73 21.31 2.11
CA ARG A 124 0.39 21.00 0.73
C ARG A 124 -0.92 20.22 0.64
N LYS A 125 -1.57 20.36 -0.52
CA LYS A 125 -2.75 19.61 -0.92
C LYS A 125 -2.46 18.85 -2.21
N ASN A 126 -3.10 17.73 -2.38
CA ASN A 126 -3.07 16.96 -3.63
C ASN A 126 -4.14 17.50 -4.58
N GLU A 127 -3.72 18.35 -5.50
CA GLU A 127 -4.63 19.00 -6.48
C GLU A 127 -5.25 18.00 -7.47
N TYR A 128 -4.65 16.82 -7.66
CA TYR A 128 -5.15 15.80 -8.58
C TYR A 128 -6.47 15.19 -8.11
N ILE A 129 -6.78 15.24 -6.82
CA ILE A 129 -8.09 14.84 -6.31
C ILE A 129 -9.20 15.72 -6.87
N ASP A 130 -8.95 17.03 -6.99
CA ASP A 130 -9.96 17.97 -7.47
C ASP A 130 -9.97 18.10 -9.00
N THR A 131 -8.98 17.60 -9.69
CA THR A 131 -8.86 17.68 -11.16
C THR A 131 -9.11 16.34 -11.83
N VAL A 132 -8.24 15.37 -11.63
CA VAL A 132 -8.30 14.05 -12.26
C VAL A 132 -9.40 13.19 -11.63
N TRP A 133 -9.48 13.15 -10.29
CA TRP A 133 -10.38 12.28 -9.53
C TRP A 133 -11.67 12.95 -9.05
N LYS A 134 -12.02 14.09 -9.62
CA LYS A 134 -13.15 14.94 -9.18
C LYS A 134 -14.50 14.24 -9.13
N GLU A 135 -14.71 13.22 -9.96
CA GLU A 135 -15.95 12.43 -10.01
C GLU A 135 -15.99 11.28 -8.99
N CYS A 136 -14.89 11.05 -8.29
CA CYS A 136 -14.81 9.97 -7.32
C CYS A 136 -15.40 10.36 -5.97
N TRP A 137 -16.03 9.40 -5.31
CA TRP A 137 -16.34 9.49 -3.89
C TRP A 137 -15.05 9.46 -3.08
N LYS A 138 -14.97 10.33 -2.08
CA LYS A 138 -13.79 10.46 -1.23
C LYS A 138 -14.13 10.18 0.23
N VAL A 139 -13.35 9.28 0.84
CA VAL A 139 -13.32 9.07 2.28
C VAL A 139 -11.94 9.41 2.79
N ASN A 140 -11.87 10.22 3.84
CA ASN A 140 -10.60 10.64 4.42
C ASN A 140 -10.31 9.89 5.72
N GLN A 141 -9.03 9.57 5.94
CA GLN A 141 -8.49 9.00 7.16
C GLN A 141 -7.25 9.77 7.61
N GLU A 142 -7.22 10.21 8.85
CA GLU A 142 -6.02 10.81 9.41
C GLU A 142 -5.01 9.72 9.77
N HIS A 143 -3.79 9.87 9.30
CA HIS A 143 -2.68 8.95 9.58
C HIS A 143 -1.47 9.69 10.16
N PHE A 144 -0.94 9.16 11.26
CA PHE A 144 0.29 9.66 11.87
C PHE A 144 1.48 8.81 11.45
N TYR A 145 2.39 9.38 10.66
CA TYR A 145 3.62 8.71 10.29
C TYR A 145 4.65 8.85 11.43
N HIS A 146 4.95 7.75 12.10
CA HIS A 146 5.98 7.69 13.14
C HIS A 146 7.42 7.61 12.58
N VAL A 147 7.58 7.58 11.24
CA VAL A 147 8.86 7.39 10.56
C VAL A 147 9.42 8.73 10.10
N GLY A 148 10.38 9.26 10.85
CA GLY A 148 11.13 10.46 10.49
C GLY A 148 12.27 10.69 11.48
N ALA A 149 13.47 11.05 10.97
CA ALA A 149 14.65 11.27 11.78
C ALA A 149 14.53 12.47 12.75
N LYS A 150 13.61 13.38 12.49
CA LYS A 150 13.30 14.54 13.35
C LYS A 150 11.84 14.51 13.79
N GLU A 151 11.62 14.76 15.07
CA GLU A 151 10.28 14.80 15.67
C GLU A 151 9.36 15.85 15.02
N SER A 152 9.94 16.95 14.54
CA SER A 152 9.22 18.01 13.79
C SER A 152 8.66 17.56 12.44
N ASN A 153 9.10 16.43 11.90
CA ASN A 153 8.61 15.86 10.64
C ASN A 153 7.46 14.85 10.83
N ARG A 154 7.08 14.60 12.07
CA ARG A 154 5.96 13.73 12.44
C ARG A 154 4.67 14.55 12.41
N ASN A 155 4.22 14.91 11.22
CA ASN A 155 2.95 15.60 11.06
C ASN A 155 1.87 14.58 10.66
N SER A 156 0.65 14.81 11.16
CA SER A 156 -0.49 14.07 10.64
C SER A 156 -0.66 14.37 9.16
N MET A 157 -0.99 13.33 8.41
CA MET A 157 -1.38 13.42 7.02
C MET A 157 -2.81 12.94 6.89
N LEU A 158 -3.59 13.68 6.14
CA LEU A 158 -4.88 13.23 5.72
C LEU A 158 -4.71 12.38 4.47
N GLU A 159 -5.00 11.11 4.57
CA GLU A 159 -5.05 10.19 3.44
C GLU A 159 -6.47 10.11 2.90
N ALA A 160 -6.61 9.76 1.64
CA ALA A 160 -7.89 9.61 0.97
C ALA A 160 -8.01 8.23 0.33
N LEU A 161 -9.21 7.66 0.43
CA LEU A 161 -9.67 6.57 -0.41
C LEU A 161 -10.65 7.16 -1.42
N LEU A 162 -10.33 7.00 -2.70
CA LEU A 162 -11.13 7.46 -3.83
C LEU A 162 -11.82 6.26 -4.48
N MET A 163 -13.11 6.38 -4.78
CA MET A 163 -13.94 5.27 -5.26
C MET A 163 -14.88 5.74 -6.36
N ASN A 164 -15.15 4.91 -7.37
CA ASN A 164 -16.16 5.19 -8.39
C ASN A 164 -17.59 4.79 -7.97
N TYR A 165 -17.79 4.43 -6.72
CA TYR A 165 -19.09 4.09 -6.15
C TYR A 165 -19.29 4.79 -4.79
N ASN A 166 -20.57 5.00 -4.41
CA ASN A 166 -20.88 5.56 -3.10
C ASN A 166 -20.67 4.49 -1.99
N PRO A 167 -19.69 4.66 -1.10
CA PRO A 167 -19.42 3.67 -0.05
C PRO A 167 -20.56 3.50 0.96
N GLN A 168 -21.47 4.46 1.06
CA GLN A 168 -22.63 4.35 1.95
C GLN A 168 -23.71 3.39 1.39
N ASN A 169 -23.69 3.15 0.07
CA ASN A 169 -24.64 2.26 -0.57
C ASN A 169 -24.15 0.79 -0.60
N VAL A 170 -22.95 0.52 -0.11
CA VAL A 170 -22.45 -0.85 0.02
C VAL A 170 -23.19 -1.50 1.20
N PRO A 171 -23.90 -2.62 1.00
CA PRO A 171 -24.55 -3.32 2.10
C PRO A 171 -23.52 -3.65 3.18
N ALA A 172 -23.82 -3.31 4.42
CA ALA A 172 -22.99 -3.74 5.53
C ALA A 172 -22.90 -5.27 5.50
N MET A 173 -21.71 -5.82 5.33
CA MET A 173 -21.53 -7.25 5.51
C MET A 173 -22.00 -7.63 6.89
N LYS A 174 -22.94 -8.58 6.98
CA LYS A 174 -23.26 -9.20 8.26
C LYS A 174 -21.93 -9.74 8.79
N LYS A 175 -21.48 -9.25 9.93
CA LYS A 175 -20.34 -9.84 10.64
C LYS A 175 -20.73 -11.29 10.95
N ASN A 176 -20.30 -12.21 10.11
CA ASN A 176 -20.18 -13.58 10.51
C ASN A 176 -19.00 -13.61 11.46
N GLU A 177 -19.25 -13.82 12.73
CA GLU A 177 -18.27 -13.73 13.82
C GLU A 177 -17.09 -14.72 13.66
N GLU A 178 -17.14 -15.62 12.70
CA GLU A 178 -16.13 -16.67 12.53
C GLU A 178 -15.11 -16.46 11.38
N SER A 179 -15.23 -15.45 10.52
CA SER A 179 -14.43 -15.41 9.28
C SER A 179 -13.46 -14.25 9.10
N TYR A 180 -13.38 -13.29 9.99
CA TYR A 180 -12.42 -12.19 9.86
C TYR A 180 -11.46 -12.15 11.04
N ILE A 181 -10.40 -12.93 10.95
CA ILE A 181 -9.20 -12.61 11.70
C ILE A 181 -8.58 -11.42 10.97
N GLN A 182 -8.94 -10.21 11.41
CA GLN A 182 -8.20 -9.02 11.04
C GLN A 182 -6.77 -9.26 11.48
N MET A 183 -5.89 -9.56 10.51
CA MET A 183 -4.46 -9.60 10.76
C MET A 183 -4.02 -8.16 11.00
N SER A 184 -4.10 -7.68 12.23
CA SER A 184 -3.42 -6.49 12.65
C SER A 184 -1.92 -6.79 12.64
N PHE A 185 -1.29 -6.58 11.48
CA PHE A 185 0.16 -6.57 11.36
C PHE A 185 0.81 -5.48 12.20
N LEU A 186 0.04 -4.49 12.65
CA LEU A 186 0.53 -3.30 13.32
C LEU A 186 0.45 -3.40 14.86
N ASP A 187 -0.54 -4.07 15.41
CA ASP A 187 -0.74 -4.13 16.86
C ASP A 187 0.28 -5.02 17.59
N GLU A 188 0.88 -5.97 16.90
CA GLU A 188 1.91 -6.82 17.49
C GLU A 188 3.33 -6.24 17.41
N VAL A 189 3.55 -5.19 16.62
CA VAL A 189 4.86 -4.51 16.51
C VAL A 189 5.00 -3.44 17.59
N ALA A 190 3.91 -2.93 18.12
CA ALA A 190 3.91 -1.88 19.15
C ALA A 190 4.19 -2.41 20.58
N ASN A 191 4.05 -3.72 20.82
CA ASN A 191 4.19 -4.34 22.14
C ASN A 191 5.39 -5.29 22.28
N ALA A 192 6.41 -5.17 21.39
CA ALA A 192 7.62 -6.00 21.47
C ALA A 192 8.90 -5.15 21.58
#